data_93f22dc95d1fdf0cfed880a213e77a68
#
_entry.id   93f22dc95d1fdf0cfed880a213e77a68
#
_cell.length_a   1.000
_cell.length_b   1.000
_cell.length_c   1.000
_cell.angle_alpha   90.00
_cell.angle_beta   90.00
_cell.angle_gamma   90.00
#
_symmetry.space_group_name_H-M   'P 1'
#
loop_
_entity.id
_entity.type
_entity.pdbx_description
1 polymer ?
#
loop_
_entity_poly.entity_id
_entity_poly.type
_entity_poly.pdbx_seq_one_letter_code
_entity_poly.pdbx_strand_id
1 'polypeptide(L)' 'MEKNYWQIDDNLYKVHMSSDVYMEIKEDFSIVDICKYFKKGEIFGYDIMVKEDELKKVLKRLEEFDC' A
#
# COMPACT_ATOMS: atom_id res chain seq x y z
N MET A 1 -13.95 0.33 10.97
CA MET A 1 -13.13 0.36 9.75
C MET A 1 -11.76 -0.25 10.03
N GLU A 2 -11.37 -1.21 9.24
CA GLU A 2 -10.09 -1.86 9.43
C GLU A 2 -8.96 -1.01 8.89
N LYS A 3 -7.86 -0.98 9.63
CA LYS A 3 -6.66 -0.30 9.17
C LYS A 3 -5.90 -1.23 8.22
N ASN A 4 -5.60 -0.73 7.03
CA ASN A 4 -4.83 -1.48 6.04
C ASN A 4 -3.35 -1.08 6.07
N TYR A 5 -2.90 -0.50 7.16
CA TYR A 5 -1.52 -0.08 7.30
C TYR A 5 -1.06 -0.20 8.75
N TRP A 6 0.25 -0.29 8.94
CA TRP A 6 0.84 -0.34 10.28
C TRP A 6 2.28 0.17 10.23
N GLN A 7 2.74 0.67 11.36
CA GLN A 7 4.09 1.17 11.50
C GLN A 7 5.05 0.01 11.73
N ILE A 8 6.15 -0.02 10.96
CA ILE A 8 7.16 -1.06 11.08
C ILE A 8 8.49 -0.54 11.61
N ASP A 9 8.69 0.79 11.55
CA ASP A 9 9.89 1.45 12.07
C ASP A 9 9.55 2.91 12.33
N ASP A 10 10.47 3.67 12.89
CA ASP A 10 10.24 5.06 13.28
C ASP A 10 9.65 5.93 12.17
N ASN A 11 10.07 5.70 10.94
CA ASN A 11 9.63 6.51 9.80
C ASN A 11 9.19 5.63 8.63
N LEU A 12 8.84 4.38 8.92
CA LEU A 12 8.44 3.44 7.88
C LEU A 12 7.10 2.81 8.21
N TYR A 13 6.25 2.75 7.20
CA TYR A 13 4.93 2.16 7.31
C TYR A 13 4.71 1.17 6.19
N LYS A 14 3.95 0.14 6.49
CA LYS A 14 3.56 -0.84 5.49
C LYS A 14 2.07 -0.67 5.23
N VAL A 15 1.69 -0.61 3.96
CA VAL A 15 0.29 -0.41 3.56
C VAL A 15 -0.14 -1.58 2.69
N HIS A 16 -1.24 -2.21 3.07
CA HIS A 16 -1.79 -3.33 2.31
C HIS A 16 -2.86 -2.84 1.34
N MET A 17 -2.87 -3.41 0.14
CA MET A 17 -3.87 -3.05 -0.87
C MET A 17 -4.06 -4.18 -1.86
N SER A 18 -5.18 -4.17 -2.56
CA SER A 18 -5.42 -5.13 -3.62
C SER A 18 -4.52 -4.85 -4.82
N SER A 19 -4.35 -5.84 -5.69
CA SER A 19 -3.52 -5.66 -6.87
C SER A 19 -4.06 -4.59 -7.81
N ASP A 20 -5.38 -4.48 -7.92
CA ASP A 20 -6.00 -3.46 -8.77
C ASP A 20 -5.66 -2.05 -8.30
N VAL A 21 -5.77 -1.82 -7.00
CA VAL A 21 -5.44 -0.52 -6.41
C VAL A 21 -3.96 -0.22 -6.57
N TYR A 22 -3.11 -1.22 -6.32
CA TYR A 22 -1.67 -1.04 -6.46
C TYR A 22 -1.29 -0.61 -7.87
N MET A 23 -1.86 -1.26 -8.89
CA MET A 23 -1.55 -0.93 -10.27
C MET A 23 -1.94 0.50 -10.65
N GLU A 24 -2.97 1.03 -9.99
CA GLU A 24 -3.40 2.41 -10.23
C GLU A 24 -2.49 3.45 -9.58
N ILE A 25 -1.96 3.15 -8.41
CA ILE A 25 -1.23 4.15 -7.62
C ILE A 25 0.28 3.98 -7.59
N LYS A 26 0.81 2.87 -8.11
CA LYS A 26 2.21 2.51 -7.93
C LYS A 26 3.21 3.57 -8.42
N GLU A 27 2.84 4.37 -9.39
CA GLU A 27 3.72 5.40 -9.95
C GLU A 27 3.55 6.76 -9.26
N ASP A 28 2.54 6.90 -8.40
CA ASP A 28 2.24 8.17 -7.75
C ASP A 28 3.07 8.42 -6.51
N PHE A 29 3.75 7.41 -6.00
CA PHE A 29 4.43 7.50 -4.71
C PHE A 29 5.81 6.90 -4.74
N SER A 30 6.66 7.39 -3.84
CA SER A 30 7.98 6.81 -3.63
C SER A 30 7.85 5.60 -2.70
N ILE A 31 8.00 4.42 -3.25
CA ILE A 31 7.86 3.17 -2.52
C ILE A 31 9.26 2.65 -2.17
N VAL A 32 9.47 2.37 -0.88
CA VAL A 32 10.77 1.86 -0.40
C VAL A 32 10.92 0.38 -0.76
N ASP A 33 9.87 -0.39 -0.55
CA ASP A 33 9.90 -1.81 -0.85
C ASP A 33 8.49 -2.31 -1.12
N ILE A 34 8.39 -3.46 -1.77
CA ILE A 34 7.11 -4.04 -2.16
C ILE A 34 7.10 -5.52 -1.82
N CYS A 35 6.02 -5.99 -1.22
CA CYS A 35 5.79 -7.40 -0.96
C CYS A 35 4.56 -7.84 -1.72
N LYS A 36 4.69 -8.90 -2.50
CA LYS A 36 3.59 -9.43 -3.30
C LYS A 36 3.00 -10.66 -2.62
N TYR A 37 1.69 -10.76 -2.65
CA TYR A 37 0.99 -11.93 -2.13
C TYR A 37 0.41 -12.74 -3.28
N PHE A 38 0.76 -14.02 -3.31
CA PHE A 38 0.30 -14.93 -4.35
C PHE A 38 -0.70 -15.92 -3.78
N LYS A 39 -1.68 -16.29 -4.59
CA LYS A 39 -2.59 -17.34 -4.27
C LYS A 39 -2.91 -18.08 -5.56
N LYS A 40 -2.63 -19.39 -5.60
CA LYS A 40 -2.85 -20.23 -6.79
C LYS A 40 -2.17 -19.67 -8.04
N GLY A 41 -0.98 -19.13 -7.86
CA GLY A 41 -0.21 -18.59 -8.98
C GLY A 41 -0.59 -17.21 -9.44
N GLU A 42 -1.56 -16.58 -8.78
CA GLU A 42 -1.99 -15.23 -9.12
C GLU A 42 -1.68 -14.26 -8.00
N ILE A 43 -1.34 -13.03 -8.38
CA ILE A 43 -1.10 -11.96 -7.41
C ILE A 43 -2.44 -11.38 -6.98
N PHE A 44 -2.76 -11.47 -5.69
CA PHE A 44 -4.03 -10.96 -5.19
C PHE A 44 -3.88 -9.70 -4.31
N GLY A 45 -2.69 -9.38 -3.89
CA GLY A 45 -2.49 -8.19 -3.07
C GLY A 45 -1.04 -7.78 -2.95
N TYR A 46 -0.83 -6.58 -2.46
CA TYR A 46 0.50 -6.01 -2.25
C TYR A 46 0.58 -5.33 -0.90
N ASP A 47 1.76 -5.41 -0.28
CA ASP A 47 2.12 -4.55 0.83
C ASP A 47 3.23 -3.64 0.32
N ILE A 48 3.02 -2.35 0.38
CA ILE A 48 4.07 -1.40 0.00
C ILE A 48 4.63 -0.78 1.27
N MET A 49 5.93 -0.51 1.25
CA MET A 49 6.61 0.14 2.36
C MET A 49 6.91 1.57 1.97
N VAL A 50 6.42 2.51 2.76
CA VAL A 50 6.59 3.94 2.48
C VAL A 50 7.02 4.69 3.72
N LYS A 51 7.62 5.85 3.53
CA LYS A 51 7.98 6.73 4.64
C LYS A 51 6.76 7.49 5.12
N GLU A 52 6.85 8.06 6.32
CA GLU A 52 5.75 8.75 6.96
C GLU A 52 5.13 9.85 6.10
N ASP A 53 5.95 10.64 5.43
CA ASP A 53 5.45 11.74 4.60
C ASP A 53 4.71 11.23 3.37
N GLU A 54 5.05 10.05 2.86
CA GLU A 54 4.33 9.44 1.76
C GLU A 54 3.05 8.76 2.23
N LEU A 55 3.04 8.27 3.49
CA LEU A 55 1.91 7.55 4.04
C LEU A 55 0.60 8.32 3.94
N LYS A 56 0.61 9.59 4.28
CA LYS A 56 -0.60 10.41 4.24
C LYS A 56 -1.17 10.50 2.83
N LYS A 57 -0.29 10.63 1.84
CA LYS A 57 -0.69 10.68 0.44
C LYS A 57 -1.30 9.36 -0.01
N VAL A 58 -0.67 8.27 0.39
CA VAL A 58 -1.16 6.93 0.05
C VAL A 58 -2.54 6.69 0.64
N LEU A 59 -2.71 6.99 1.93
CA LEU A 59 -3.98 6.79 2.61
C LEU A 59 -5.10 7.63 1.99
N LYS A 60 -4.78 8.86 1.63
CA LYS A 60 -5.75 9.73 0.98
C LYS A 60 -6.18 9.17 -0.38
N ARG A 61 -5.22 8.64 -1.12
CA ARG A 61 -5.49 8.04 -2.42
C ARG A 61 -6.35 6.78 -2.28
N LEU A 62 -6.07 5.98 -1.25
CA LEU A 62 -6.85 4.77 -1.00
C LEU A 62 -8.30 5.08 -0.68
N GLU A 63 -8.56 6.20 0.01
CA GLU A 63 -9.93 6.61 0.31
C GLU A 63 -10.75 6.84 -0.95
N GLU A 64 -10.13 7.24 -2.04
CA GLU A 64 -10.80 7.46 -3.31
C GLU A 64 -11.33 6.17 -3.92
N PHE A 65 -10.72 5.03 -3.57
CA PHE A 65 -11.15 3.73 -4.06
C PHE A 65 -12.17 3.06 -3.15
N ASP A 66 -12.35 3.60 -1.96
CA ASP A 66 -13.19 3.00 -0.94
C ASP A 66 -14.58 3.65 -0.86
N CYS A 67 -14.99 4.26 -1.92
CA CYS A 67 -16.30 4.93 -1.98
C CYS A 67 -17.44 3.95 -2.21
#